data_dffa4ff1661e623b161d3965125b06ff
#
_entry.id   dffa4ff1661e623b161d3965125b06ff
#
_cell.length_a   1.000
_cell.length_b   1.000
_cell.length_c   1.000
_cell.angle_alpha   90.00
_cell.angle_beta   90.00
_cell.angle_gamma   90.00
#
_symmetry.space_group_name_H-M   'P 1'
#
loop_
_entity.id
_entity.type
_entity.pdbx_description
1 polymer ?
#
loop_
_entity_poly.entity_id
_entity_poly.type
_entity_poly.pdbx_seq_one_letter_code
_entity_poly.pdbx_strand_id
1 'polypeptide(L)'
;NIVQCAVFIAYFVGSSVFYLLSKKGLDTISLYGYKSTLVIGLLVACFACILFALSAYFEMGFAFFLIALFSLGLGLTFLQIAANPFVALIGNSETASSRLNLTQAFNTLGTTFGPAVGGYLIFSIFADKTEDSVSSVIMPYFVLSLLLLSLAVFIGFSKIHISEEQTTKHQYKKSIFSYPYVLFGALGIFFYVGAEVSVGSNTISYLKETMNIQESTASAYLSYYWGGAMIGRFLGAVSLSKAKGMKKILLMLLFACIGFILIFTTNYKLHNLDFTHTSNFLCFMLLNLIGFYFGKGIPSRLLAVFACANIVLLSLSMMTAGSIALWSLLSIGLFNSIMWSNVFTLAIDGLKDRTAEASSILIMMILGGAILPPLQGMLADNIGIKYSFFVPMISYAYLLIYGLKTYKKRR
;
A
#
# COMPACT_ATOMS: atom_id res chain seq x y z
N ASN A 1 -12.04 13.10 8.35
CA ASN A 1 -11.46 12.16 7.43
C ASN A 1 -12.42 11.57 6.38
N ILE A 2 -13.48 12.33 5.99
CA ILE A 2 -14.42 11.97 4.91
C ILE A 2 -13.68 11.74 3.58
N VAL A 3 -12.67 12.53 3.27
CA VAL A 3 -11.83 12.43 2.07
C VAL A 3 -11.17 11.05 1.97
N GLN A 4 -10.57 10.60 3.05
CA GLN A 4 -9.92 9.28 3.09
C GLN A 4 -10.94 8.14 2.98
N CYS A 5 -12.09 8.28 3.64
CA CYS A 5 -13.18 7.31 3.54
C CYS A 5 -13.72 7.18 2.11
N ALA A 6 -13.82 8.27 1.33
CA ALA A 6 -14.33 8.24 -0.04
C ALA A 6 -13.54 7.26 -0.93
N VAL A 7 -12.21 7.25 -0.82
CA VAL A 7 -11.35 6.33 -1.60
C VAL A 7 -11.57 4.87 -1.17
N PHE A 8 -11.61 4.59 0.13
CA PHE A 8 -11.81 3.22 0.63
C PHE A 8 -13.22 2.69 0.30
N ILE A 9 -14.24 3.54 0.35
CA ILE A 9 -15.60 3.20 -0.07
C ILE A 9 -15.64 2.92 -1.58
N ALA A 10 -14.90 3.67 -2.40
CA ALA A 10 -14.79 3.40 -3.84
C ALA A 10 -14.13 2.03 -4.10
N TYR A 11 -13.08 1.66 -3.35
CA TYR A 11 -12.50 0.31 -3.41
C TYR A 11 -13.52 -0.76 -3.06
N PHE A 12 -14.29 -0.57 -2.00
CA PHE A 12 -15.31 -1.53 -1.57
C PHE A 12 -16.42 -1.67 -2.60
N VAL A 13 -17.01 -0.56 -3.05
CA VAL A 13 -18.11 -0.55 -4.03
C VAL A 13 -17.64 -1.12 -5.37
N GLY A 14 -16.52 -0.61 -5.91
CA GLY A 14 -15.97 -1.06 -7.19
C GLY A 14 -15.63 -2.54 -7.18
N SER A 15 -14.98 -3.03 -6.12
CA SER A 15 -14.63 -4.44 -5.99
C SER A 15 -15.84 -5.32 -5.78
N SER A 16 -16.89 -4.85 -5.07
CA SER A 16 -18.15 -5.58 -4.89
C SER A 16 -18.88 -5.77 -6.22
N VAL A 17 -18.97 -4.71 -7.02
CA VAL A 17 -19.57 -4.77 -8.36
C VAL A 17 -18.75 -5.72 -9.25
N PHE A 18 -17.42 -5.58 -9.23
CA PHE A 18 -16.55 -6.47 -10.01
C PHE A 18 -16.73 -7.93 -9.61
N TYR A 19 -16.79 -8.24 -8.32
CA TYR A 19 -17.02 -9.59 -7.80
C TYR A 19 -18.38 -10.17 -8.29
N LEU A 20 -19.44 -9.37 -8.22
CA LEU A 20 -20.76 -9.80 -8.66
C LEU A 20 -20.80 -10.08 -10.18
N LEU A 21 -20.11 -9.27 -10.97
CA LEU A 21 -19.97 -9.48 -12.42
C LEU A 21 -19.10 -10.69 -12.72
N SER A 22 -18.00 -10.88 -11.99
CA SER A 22 -17.06 -12.01 -12.15
C SER A 22 -17.77 -13.36 -11.91
N LYS A 23 -18.69 -13.41 -10.95
CA LYS A 23 -19.52 -14.61 -10.73
C LYS A 23 -20.34 -15.03 -11.96
N LYS A 24 -20.69 -14.06 -12.81
CA LYS A 24 -21.45 -14.27 -14.05
C LYS A 24 -20.54 -14.37 -15.30
N GLY A 25 -19.22 -14.22 -15.15
CA GLY A 25 -18.28 -14.10 -16.26
C GLY A 25 -18.47 -12.84 -17.09
N LEU A 26 -19.02 -11.78 -16.49
CA LEU A 26 -19.33 -10.48 -17.12
C LEU A 26 -18.38 -9.37 -16.65
N ASP A 27 -17.35 -9.70 -15.88
CA ASP A 27 -16.32 -8.73 -15.49
C ASP A 27 -15.37 -8.42 -16.64
N THR A 28 -14.66 -7.30 -16.53
CA THR A 28 -13.80 -6.81 -17.61
C THR A 28 -12.60 -7.72 -17.88
N ILE A 29 -12.10 -8.46 -16.88
CA ILE A 29 -10.99 -9.41 -17.07
C ILE A 29 -11.49 -10.63 -17.84
N SER A 30 -12.68 -11.16 -17.49
CA SER A 30 -13.27 -12.32 -18.18
C SER A 30 -13.69 -11.99 -19.62
N LEU A 31 -14.10 -10.73 -19.90
CA LEU A 31 -14.55 -10.32 -21.23
C LEU A 31 -13.40 -9.85 -22.12
N TYR A 32 -12.47 -9.08 -21.59
CA TYR A 32 -11.46 -8.33 -22.37
C TYR A 32 -10.03 -8.59 -21.93
N GLY A 33 -9.82 -9.37 -20.87
CA GLY A 33 -8.50 -9.70 -20.31
C GLY A 33 -7.92 -8.60 -19.41
N TYR A 34 -6.79 -8.93 -18.79
CA TYR A 34 -6.09 -8.05 -17.85
C TYR A 34 -5.64 -6.73 -18.47
N LYS A 35 -5.08 -6.77 -19.69
CA LYS A 35 -4.58 -5.59 -20.40
C LYS A 35 -5.68 -4.55 -20.60
N SER A 36 -6.82 -4.97 -21.12
CA SER A 36 -7.94 -4.05 -21.38
C SER A 36 -8.54 -3.51 -20.07
N THR A 37 -8.56 -4.31 -19.01
CA THR A 37 -9.00 -3.86 -17.67
C THR A 37 -8.04 -2.79 -17.11
N LEU A 38 -6.72 -2.93 -17.31
CA LEU A 38 -5.76 -1.89 -16.94
C LEU A 38 -6.00 -0.59 -17.72
N VAL A 39 -6.24 -0.67 -19.02
CA VAL A 39 -6.55 0.51 -19.85
C VAL A 39 -7.84 1.18 -19.38
N ILE A 40 -8.89 0.42 -19.11
CA ILE A 40 -10.16 0.96 -18.55
C ILE A 40 -9.90 1.67 -17.22
N GLY A 41 -9.14 1.06 -16.30
CA GLY A 41 -8.80 1.68 -15.01
C GLY A 41 -8.05 3.00 -15.17
N LEU A 42 -7.08 3.07 -16.10
CA LEU A 42 -6.35 4.29 -16.40
C LEU A 42 -7.26 5.37 -17.02
N LEU A 43 -8.17 5.00 -17.92
CA LEU A 43 -9.12 5.96 -18.52
C LEU A 43 -10.11 6.50 -17.48
N VAL A 44 -10.59 5.66 -16.55
CA VAL A 44 -11.44 6.12 -15.44
C VAL A 44 -10.67 7.06 -14.51
N ALA A 45 -9.41 6.76 -14.19
CA ALA A 45 -8.55 7.63 -13.39
C ALA A 45 -8.23 8.95 -14.11
N CYS A 46 -7.98 8.90 -15.43
CA CYS A 46 -7.80 10.09 -16.28
C CYS A 46 -9.05 10.98 -16.23
N PHE A 47 -10.24 10.40 -16.44
CA PHE A 47 -11.52 11.11 -16.35
C PHE A 47 -11.71 11.75 -14.96
N ALA A 48 -11.38 11.04 -13.88
CA ALA A 48 -11.43 11.59 -12.53
C ALA A 48 -10.51 12.81 -12.34
N CYS A 49 -9.30 12.79 -12.90
CA CYS A 49 -8.40 13.95 -12.87
C CYS A 49 -8.99 15.14 -13.65
N ILE A 50 -9.66 14.89 -14.77
CA ILE A 50 -10.39 15.94 -15.51
C ILE A 50 -11.54 16.50 -14.66
N LEU A 51 -12.29 15.63 -13.95
CA LEU A 51 -13.34 16.09 -13.03
C LEU A 51 -12.80 16.98 -11.92
N PHE A 52 -11.61 16.67 -11.35
CA PHE A 52 -10.95 17.55 -10.39
C PHE A 52 -10.64 18.93 -10.99
N ALA A 53 -10.06 18.97 -12.18
CA ALA A 53 -9.73 20.21 -12.87
C ALA A 53 -11.00 21.03 -13.19
N LEU A 54 -12.05 20.39 -13.68
CA LEU A 54 -13.34 21.06 -13.96
C LEU A 54 -14.02 21.55 -12.68
N SER A 55 -13.98 20.75 -11.59
CA SER A 55 -14.55 21.16 -10.30
C SER A 55 -13.87 22.42 -9.76
N ALA A 56 -12.55 22.55 -9.97
CA ALA A 56 -11.81 23.75 -9.62
C ALA A 56 -12.12 24.91 -10.57
N TYR A 57 -12.17 24.67 -11.87
CA TYR A 57 -12.40 25.70 -12.90
C TYR A 57 -13.79 26.37 -12.77
N PHE A 58 -14.82 25.56 -12.49
CA PHE A 58 -16.20 26.05 -12.30
C PHE A 58 -16.55 26.36 -10.85
N GLU A 59 -15.55 26.36 -9.94
CA GLU A 59 -15.72 26.62 -8.51
C GLU A 59 -16.86 25.77 -7.88
N MET A 60 -16.96 24.51 -8.31
CA MET A 60 -17.96 23.59 -7.82
C MET A 60 -17.67 23.25 -6.35
N GLY A 61 -18.70 23.22 -5.52
CA GLY A 61 -18.57 22.97 -4.09
C GLY A 61 -17.88 21.61 -3.76
N PHE A 62 -17.51 21.44 -2.48
CA PHE A 62 -16.78 20.26 -1.96
C PHE A 62 -17.31 18.89 -2.39
N ALA A 63 -18.63 18.77 -2.60
CA ALA A 63 -19.26 17.53 -3.05
C ALA A 63 -18.74 17.04 -4.41
N PHE A 64 -18.45 17.95 -5.35
CA PHE A 64 -17.91 17.57 -6.67
C PHE A 64 -16.48 17.07 -6.58
N PHE A 65 -15.66 17.63 -5.69
CA PHE A 65 -14.34 17.09 -5.40
C PHE A 65 -14.42 15.69 -4.80
N LEU A 66 -15.39 15.40 -3.94
CA LEU A 66 -15.61 14.05 -3.41
C LEU A 66 -16.04 13.07 -4.50
N ILE A 67 -16.89 13.48 -5.45
CA ILE A 67 -17.29 12.67 -6.61
C ILE A 67 -16.07 12.38 -7.50
N ALA A 68 -15.23 13.38 -7.76
CA ALA A 68 -14.00 13.20 -8.52
C ALA A 68 -13.05 12.21 -7.79
N LEU A 69 -12.90 12.33 -6.48
CA LEU A 69 -12.10 11.45 -5.65
C LEU A 69 -12.65 10.01 -5.62
N PHE A 70 -13.96 9.86 -5.50
CA PHE A 70 -14.61 8.55 -5.58
C PHE A 70 -14.40 7.91 -6.96
N SER A 71 -14.54 8.69 -8.05
CA SER A 71 -14.28 8.23 -9.41
C SER A 71 -12.81 7.79 -9.59
N LEU A 72 -11.86 8.54 -9.02
CA LEU A 72 -10.44 8.15 -8.99
C LEU A 72 -10.26 6.82 -8.26
N GLY A 73 -10.90 6.65 -7.10
CA GLY A 73 -10.89 5.41 -6.34
C GLY A 73 -11.45 4.21 -7.13
N LEU A 74 -12.49 4.42 -7.95
CA LEU A 74 -13.00 3.38 -8.86
C LEU A 74 -11.95 3.01 -9.93
N GLY A 75 -11.29 3.99 -10.56
CA GLY A 75 -10.20 3.75 -11.50
C GLY A 75 -9.07 2.95 -10.87
N LEU A 76 -8.65 3.34 -9.66
CA LEU A 76 -7.65 2.61 -8.88
C LEU A 76 -8.11 1.18 -8.52
N THR A 77 -9.40 0.97 -8.29
CA THR A 77 -9.97 -0.37 -8.05
C THR A 77 -9.75 -1.29 -9.25
N PHE A 78 -10.08 -0.84 -10.46
CA PHE A 78 -9.82 -1.61 -11.70
C PHE A 78 -8.32 -1.92 -11.86
N LEU A 79 -7.46 -0.92 -11.61
CA LEU A 79 -6.01 -1.11 -11.67
C LEU A 79 -5.53 -2.15 -10.66
N GLN A 80 -5.96 -2.07 -9.41
CA GLN A 80 -5.55 -3.01 -8.36
C GLN A 80 -6.06 -4.44 -8.64
N ILE A 81 -7.30 -4.60 -9.08
CA ILE A 81 -7.88 -5.92 -9.40
C ILE A 81 -7.17 -6.56 -10.58
N ALA A 82 -6.69 -5.78 -11.54
CA ALA A 82 -6.00 -6.28 -12.73
C ALA A 82 -4.48 -6.39 -12.55
N ALA A 83 -3.79 -5.35 -12.06
CA ALA A 83 -2.33 -5.30 -12.00
C ALA A 83 -1.73 -6.30 -11.01
N ASN A 84 -2.32 -6.45 -9.80
CA ASN A 84 -1.75 -7.33 -8.78
C ASN A 84 -1.73 -8.80 -9.22
N PRO A 85 -2.84 -9.41 -9.68
CA PRO A 85 -2.79 -10.77 -10.19
C PRO A 85 -1.98 -10.88 -11.48
N PHE A 86 -2.04 -9.89 -12.37
CA PHE A 86 -1.24 -9.88 -13.59
C PHE A 86 0.26 -10.02 -13.27
N VAL A 87 0.80 -9.19 -12.36
CA VAL A 87 2.20 -9.25 -11.92
C VAL A 87 2.52 -10.59 -11.24
N ALA A 88 1.58 -11.15 -10.46
CA ALA A 88 1.77 -12.44 -9.81
C ALA A 88 1.76 -13.60 -10.82
N LEU A 89 0.98 -13.52 -11.90
CA LEU A 89 0.83 -14.57 -12.91
C LEU A 89 1.93 -14.54 -13.99
N ILE A 90 2.52 -13.38 -14.28
CA ILE A 90 3.64 -13.25 -15.21
C ILE A 90 4.87 -14.00 -14.66
N GLY A 91 5.19 -15.14 -15.24
CA GLY A 91 6.37 -15.93 -14.92
C GLY A 91 6.17 -16.94 -13.78
N ASN A 92 7.27 -17.39 -13.16
CA ASN A 92 7.24 -18.48 -12.20
C ASN A 92 6.52 -18.10 -10.90
N SER A 93 5.61 -18.95 -10.42
CA SER A 93 4.86 -18.77 -9.16
C SER A 93 5.75 -18.62 -7.93
N GLU A 94 6.92 -19.28 -7.89
CA GLU A 94 7.88 -19.18 -6.79
C GLU A 94 8.40 -17.75 -6.56
N THR A 95 8.44 -16.90 -7.60
CA THR A 95 8.90 -15.52 -7.54
C THR A 95 7.76 -14.50 -7.61
N ALA A 96 6.51 -14.93 -7.52
CA ALA A 96 5.34 -14.04 -7.58
C ALA A 96 5.39 -12.95 -6.48
N SER A 97 5.69 -13.34 -5.24
CA SER A 97 5.85 -12.37 -4.12
C SER A 97 7.01 -11.39 -4.36
N SER A 98 8.11 -11.82 -4.98
CA SER A 98 9.23 -10.92 -5.35
C SER A 98 8.78 -9.85 -6.33
N ARG A 99 8.12 -10.25 -7.42
CA ARG A 99 7.61 -9.33 -8.45
C ARG A 99 6.58 -8.36 -7.89
N LEU A 100 5.66 -8.85 -7.07
CA LEU A 100 4.63 -8.01 -6.47
C LEU A 100 5.25 -7.03 -5.47
N ASN A 101 6.24 -7.44 -4.66
CA ASN A 101 6.98 -6.52 -3.79
C ASN A 101 7.72 -5.44 -4.58
N LEU A 102 8.33 -5.77 -5.73
CA LEU A 102 8.98 -4.80 -6.59
C LEU A 102 7.97 -3.77 -7.14
N THR A 103 6.82 -4.23 -7.63
CA THR A 103 5.75 -3.35 -8.11
C THR A 103 5.23 -2.43 -6.99
N GLN A 104 5.04 -2.98 -5.79
CA GLN A 104 4.63 -2.20 -4.63
C GLN A 104 5.72 -1.24 -4.14
N ALA A 105 7.01 -1.53 -4.35
CA ALA A 105 8.09 -0.59 -4.07
C ALA A 105 8.00 0.67 -4.97
N PHE A 106 7.76 0.48 -6.27
CA PHE A 106 7.51 1.61 -7.19
C PHE A 106 6.22 2.37 -6.86
N ASN A 107 5.15 1.66 -6.45
CA ASN A 107 3.94 2.32 -5.95
C ASN A 107 4.25 3.22 -4.74
N THR A 108 5.09 2.75 -3.81
CA THR A 108 5.47 3.53 -2.63
C THR A 108 6.38 4.72 -2.96
N LEU A 109 7.20 4.64 -4.00
CA LEU A 109 7.90 5.83 -4.52
C LEU A 109 6.88 6.93 -4.87
N GLY A 110 5.80 6.57 -5.59
CA GLY A 110 4.73 7.50 -5.93
C GLY A 110 4.07 8.12 -4.68
N THR A 111 3.74 7.33 -3.68
CA THR A 111 3.12 7.84 -2.44
C THR A 111 4.08 8.66 -1.58
N THR A 112 5.39 8.40 -1.66
CA THR A 112 6.41 9.16 -0.93
C THR A 112 6.70 10.51 -1.59
N PHE A 113 6.83 10.54 -2.92
CA PHE A 113 7.17 11.76 -3.65
C PHE A 113 5.94 12.55 -4.12
N GLY A 114 4.78 11.90 -4.27
CA GLY A 114 3.54 12.54 -4.73
C GLY A 114 3.18 13.82 -3.96
N PRO A 115 3.13 13.80 -2.61
CA PRO A 115 2.84 15.00 -1.83
C PRO A 115 3.86 16.12 -2.02
N ALA A 116 5.16 15.80 -2.11
CA ALA A 116 6.21 16.79 -2.30
C ALA A 116 6.14 17.43 -3.69
N VAL A 117 6.00 16.59 -4.74
CA VAL A 117 5.90 17.07 -6.14
C VAL A 117 4.57 17.82 -6.33
N GLY A 118 3.46 17.26 -5.85
CA GLY A 118 2.15 17.91 -5.94
C GLY A 118 2.09 19.23 -5.20
N GLY A 119 2.62 19.28 -3.98
CA GLY A 119 2.74 20.52 -3.21
C GLY A 119 3.60 21.57 -3.91
N TYR A 120 4.75 21.18 -4.46
CA TYR A 120 5.62 22.09 -5.20
C TYR A 120 4.93 22.64 -6.48
N LEU A 121 4.21 21.78 -7.22
CA LEU A 121 3.44 22.20 -8.38
C LEU A 121 2.34 23.19 -7.99
N ILE A 122 1.54 22.87 -6.97
CA ILE A 122 0.38 23.67 -6.56
C ILE A 122 0.80 25.00 -5.90
N PHE A 123 1.78 24.96 -4.98
CA PHE A 123 2.12 26.12 -4.15
C PHE A 123 3.31 26.93 -4.67
N SER A 124 4.06 26.46 -5.68
CA SER A 124 5.24 27.17 -6.19
C SER A 124 5.16 27.45 -7.68
N ILE A 125 4.83 26.46 -8.52
CA ILE A 125 4.83 26.64 -9.99
C ILE A 125 3.52 27.26 -10.47
N PHE A 126 2.39 26.70 -10.02
CA PHE A 126 1.05 27.09 -10.46
C PHE A 126 0.30 27.93 -9.39
N ALA A 127 1.01 28.38 -8.35
CA ALA A 127 0.43 29.30 -7.37
C ALA A 127 -0.04 30.57 -8.08
N ASP A 128 -1.35 30.79 -8.08
CA ASP A 128 -1.91 32.04 -8.59
C ASP A 128 -1.58 33.16 -7.59
N LYS A 129 -1.17 34.33 -8.09
CA LYS A 129 -0.91 35.52 -7.26
C LYS A 129 -2.19 36.18 -6.71
N THR A 130 -3.34 35.70 -7.16
CA THR A 130 -4.66 36.03 -6.65
C THR A 130 -5.02 35.06 -5.51
N GLU A 131 -5.71 35.54 -4.47
CA GLU A 131 -5.98 34.83 -3.21
C GLU A 131 -6.73 33.49 -3.31
N ASP A 132 -7.14 33.07 -4.51
CA ASP A 132 -7.91 31.84 -4.75
C ASP A 132 -7.01 30.62 -4.97
N SER A 133 -6.73 29.89 -3.88
CA SER A 133 -5.92 28.68 -3.88
C SER A 133 -6.50 27.50 -4.69
N VAL A 134 -7.77 27.55 -5.08
CA VAL A 134 -8.47 26.47 -5.78
C VAL A 134 -8.05 26.39 -7.26
N SER A 135 -7.77 27.51 -7.91
CA SER A 135 -7.32 27.56 -9.33
C SER A 135 -5.95 26.90 -9.53
N SER A 136 -5.08 26.91 -8.52
CA SER A 136 -3.74 26.33 -8.57
C SER A 136 -3.71 24.81 -8.77
N VAL A 137 -4.83 24.10 -8.54
CA VAL A 137 -4.92 22.65 -8.73
C VAL A 137 -5.29 22.25 -10.16
N ILE A 138 -5.83 23.17 -10.98
CA ILE A 138 -6.32 22.88 -12.33
C ILE A 138 -5.22 22.28 -13.21
N MET A 139 -4.09 22.99 -13.33
CA MET A 139 -2.98 22.55 -14.19
C MET A 139 -2.31 21.24 -13.72
N PRO A 140 -2.00 21.03 -12.43
CA PRO A 140 -1.50 19.76 -11.94
C PRO A 140 -2.40 18.57 -12.30
N TYR A 141 -3.73 18.68 -12.10
CA TYR A 141 -4.66 17.60 -12.42
C TYR A 141 -4.82 17.40 -13.92
N PHE A 142 -4.77 18.47 -14.72
CA PHE A 142 -4.76 18.36 -16.19
C PHE A 142 -3.51 17.64 -16.70
N VAL A 143 -2.33 17.97 -16.18
CA VAL A 143 -1.07 17.28 -16.53
C VAL A 143 -1.15 15.80 -16.12
N LEU A 144 -1.66 15.48 -14.91
CA LEU A 144 -1.87 14.10 -14.48
C LEU A 144 -2.82 13.35 -15.41
N SER A 145 -3.90 13.97 -15.87
CA SER A 145 -4.83 13.35 -16.82
C SER A 145 -4.15 12.99 -18.13
N LEU A 146 -3.30 13.86 -18.67
CA LEU A 146 -2.52 13.59 -19.87
C LEU A 146 -1.51 12.47 -19.68
N LEU A 147 -0.84 12.42 -18.52
CA LEU A 147 0.08 11.33 -18.18
C LEU A 147 -0.64 9.98 -18.09
N LEU A 148 -1.82 9.93 -17.44
CA LEU A 148 -2.63 8.73 -17.34
C LEU A 148 -3.15 8.29 -18.72
N LEU A 149 -3.57 9.24 -19.55
CA LEU A 149 -3.99 8.96 -20.93
C LEU A 149 -2.83 8.40 -21.76
N SER A 150 -1.65 9.02 -21.69
CA SER A 150 -0.46 8.54 -22.41
C SER A 150 -0.07 7.12 -21.98
N LEU A 151 -0.17 6.82 -20.69
CA LEU A 151 0.06 5.48 -20.14
C LEU A 151 -1.00 4.48 -20.62
N ALA A 152 -2.28 4.88 -20.68
CA ALA A 152 -3.36 4.05 -21.20
C ALA A 152 -3.12 3.70 -22.68
N VAL A 153 -2.72 4.68 -23.49
CA VAL A 153 -2.36 4.50 -24.90
C VAL A 153 -1.15 3.58 -25.03
N PHE A 154 -0.09 3.83 -24.27
CA PHE A 154 1.12 3.00 -24.27
C PHE A 154 0.82 1.52 -23.94
N ILE A 155 0.06 1.27 -22.87
CA ILE A 155 -0.36 -0.10 -22.50
C ILE A 155 -1.28 -0.66 -23.60
N GLY A 156 -2.20 0.13 -24.14
CA GLY A 156 -3.12 -0.28 -25.19
C GLY A 156 -2.41 -0.80 -26.44
N PHE A 157 -1.32 -0.15 -26.86
CA PHE A 157 -0.52 -0.59 -28.01
C PHE A 157 0.59 -1.60 -27.68
N SER A 158 0.88 -1.84 -26.39
CA SER A 158 1.91 -2.81 -26.00
C SER A 158 1.51 -4.24 -26.40
N LYS A 159 2.48 -5.07 -26.79
CA LYS A 159 2.27 -6.49 -27.13
C LYS A 159 2.33 -7.38 -25.87
N ILE A 160 1.57 -6.99 -24.85
CA ILE A 160 1.49 -7.81 -23.64
C ILE A 160 0.51 -8.94 -23.89
N HIS A 161 1.01 -10.19 -23.96
CA HIS A 161 0.20 -11.40 -24.06
C HIS A 161 0.26 -12.17 -22.75
N ILE A 162 -0.90 -12.49 -22.21
CA ILE A 162 -1.05 -13.57 -21.22
C ILE A 162 -1.55 -14.76 -22.03
N SER A 163 -1.00 -15.95 -21.80
CA SER A 163 -1.46 -17.18 -22.47
C SER A 163 -2.98 -17.32 -22.29
N GLU A 164 -3.70 -17.49 -23.40
CA GLU A 164 -5.18 -17.54 -23.46
C GLU A 164 -5.80 -18.67 -22.61
N GLU A 165 -5.02 -19.62 -22.13
CA GLU A 165 -5.46 -20.68 -21.22
C GLU A 165 -6.06 -20.17 -19.89
N GLN A 166 -5.89 -18.89 -19.56
CA GLN A 166 -6.35 -18.29 -18.30
C GLN A 166 -7.68 -17.50 -18.44
N THR A 167 -8.26 -17.42 -19.64
CA THR A 167 -9.50 -16.64 -19.92
C THR A 167 -10.71 -17.49 -20.30
N THR A 168 -10.70 -18.80 -20.05
CA THR A 168 -11.84 -19.66 -20.36
C THR A 168 -13.05 -19.34 -19.48
N LYS A 169 -14.21 -19.14 -20.13
CA LYS A 169 -15.52 -18.93 -19.48
C LYS A 169 -15.93 -20.20 -18.71
N HIS A 170 -15.48 -20.36 -17.49
CA HIS A 170 -15.91 -21.46 -16.64
C HIS A 170 -17.00 -20.97 -15.66
N GLN A 171 -18.20 -21.55 -15.75
CA GLN A 171 -19.17 -21.51 -14.66
C GLN A 171 -18.64 -22.39 -13.51
N TYR A 172 -18.09 -21.76 -12.49
CA TYR A 172 -17.54 -22.48 -11.35
C TYR A 172 -18.66 -23.06 -10.47
N LYS A 173 -18.70 -24.40 -10.32
CA LYS A 173 -19.70 -25.08 -9.48
C LYS A 173 -19.52 -24.78 -7.97
N LYS A 174 -18.30 -24.45 -7.53
CA LYS A 174 -17.99 -24.17 -6.12
C LYS A 174 -17.85 -22.67 -5.87
N SER A 175 -18.34 -22.18 -4.75
CA SER A 175 -18.12 -20.78 -4.33
C SER A 175 -16.63 -20.51 -4.08
N ILE A 176 -16.15 -19.30 -4.36
CA ILE A 176 -14.76 -18.87 -4.02
C ILE A 176 -14.52 -18.94 -2.52
N PHE A 177 -15.55 -18.76 -1.69
CA PHE A 177 -15.48 -18.87 -0.24
C PHE A 177 -15.24 -20.32 0.26
N SER A 178 -15.33 -21.33 -0.62
CA SER A 178 -14.92 -22.69 -0.30
C SER A 178 -13.39 -22.85 -0.23
N TYR A 179 -12.64 -21.81 -0.61
CA TYR A 179 -11.19 -21.79 -0.52
C TYR A 179 -10.75 -21.02 0.74
N PRO A 180 -10.39 -21.71 1.83
CA PRO A 180 -10.09 -21.05 3.11
C PRO A 180 -8.98 -19.99 3.01
N TYR A 181 -8.03 -20.18 2.08
CA TYR A 181 -6.92 -19.22 1.90
C TYR A 181 -7.39 -17.87 1.37
N VAL A 182 -8.40 -17.85 0.50
CA VAL A 182 -8.98 -16.61 0.00
C VAL A 182 -9.66 -15.87 1.14
N LEU A 183 -10.46 -16.57 1.95
CA LEU A 183 -11.18 -15.96 3.06
C LEU A 183 -10.22 -15.44 4.14
N PHE A 184 -9.29 -16.29 4.59
CA PHE A 184 -8.29 -15.87 5.59
C PHE A 184 -7.32 -14.83 5.04
N GLY A 185 -6.98 -14.88 3.74
CA GLY A 185 -6.18 -13.86 3.08
C GLY A 185 -6.93 -12.53 2.95
N ALA A 186 -8.22 -12.57 2.66
CA ALA A 186 -9.08 -11.38 2.61
C ALA A 186 -9.13 -10.66 3.96
N LEU A 187 -9.35 -11.41 5.05
CA LEU A 187 -9.22 -10.88 6.41
C LEU A 187 -7.79 -10.40 6.70
N GLY A 188 -6.78 -11.09 6.15
CA GLY A 188 -5.38 -10.65 6.23
C GLY A 188 -5.14 -9.28 5.59
N ILE A 189 -5.72 -9.01 4.42
CA ILE A 189 -5.65 -7.69 3.78
C ILE A 189 -6.40 -6.65 4.62
N PHE A 190 -7.58 -6.96 5.14
CA PHE A 190 -8.34 -6.07 6.01
C PHE A 190 -7.53 -5.62 7.23
N PHE A 191 -6.98 -6.59 7.97
CA PHE A 191 -6.17 -6.30 9.16
C PHE A 191 -4.85 -5.61 8.81
N TYR A 192 -4.19 -6.01 7.71
CA TYR A 192 -2.95 -5.38 7.29
C TYR A 192 -3.14 -3.92 6.94
N VAL A 193 -4.05 -3.61 5.99
CA VAL A 193 -4.29 -2.24 5.53
C VAL A 193 -4.82 -1.39 6.68
N GLY A 194 -5.71 -1.96 7.49
CA GLY A 194 -6.19 -1.29 8.68
C GLY A 194 -5.08 -0.93 9.64
N ALA A 195 -4.16 -1.85 9.95
CA ALA A 195 -3.01 -1.58 10.83
C ALA A 195 -2.05 -0.55 10.23
N GLU A 196 -1.69 -0.70 8.93
CA GLU A 196 -0.78 0.22 8.23
C GLU A 196 -1.30 1.66 8.27
N VAL A 197 -2.57 1.86 7.93
CA VAL A 197 -3.20 3.18 7.93
C VAL A 197 -3.41 3.70 9.35
N SER A 198 -3.78 2.84 10.31
CA SER A 198 -3.95 3.21 11.71
C SER A 198 -2.65 3.74 12.33
N VAL A 199 -1.54 3.02 12.13
CA VAL A 199 -0.23 3.47 12.61
C VAL A 199 0.17 4.78 11.93
N GLY A 200 0.09 4.85 10.58
CA GLY A 200 0.45 6.04 9.83
C GLY A 200 -0.35 7.28 10.23
N SER A 201 -1.68 7.15 10.35
CA SER A 201 -2.57 8.27 10.66
C SER A 201 -2.43 8.78 12.10
N ASN A 202 -2.13 7.93 13.06
CA ASN A 202 -2.05 8.31 14.47
C ASN A 202 -0.64 8.61 14.96
N THR A 203 0.40 8.44 14.11
CA THR A 203 1.80 8.70 14.50
C THR A 203 2.03 10.16 14.87
N ILE A 204 1.52 11.11 14.09
CA ILE A 204 1.71 12.55 14.37
C ILE A 204 1.10 12.91 15.72
N SER A 205 -0.15 12.50 15.98
CA SER A 205 -0.82 12.74 17.28
C SER A 205 -0.05 12.07 18.42
N TYR A 206 0.43 10.85 18.23
CA TYR A 206 1.26 10.17 19.22
C TYR A 206 2.52 10.96 19.57
N LEU A 207 3.27 11.44 18.58
CA LEU A 207 4.49 12.22 18.80
C LEU A 207 4.22 13.56 19.48
N LYS A 208 3.12 14.21 19.09
CA LYS A 208 2.68 15.48 19.69
C LYS A 208 2.29 15.30 21.16
N GLU A 209 1.43 14.32 21.46
CA GLU A 209 0.86 14.14 22.80
C GLU A 209 1.83 13.47 23.79
N THR A 210 2.67 12.53 23.33
CA THR A 210 3.54 11.77 24.24
C THR A 210 4.95 12.31 24.35
N MET A 211 5.42 13.08 23.35
CA MET A 211 6.81 13.58 23.28
C MET A 211 6.91 15.09 23.09
N ASN A 212 5.77 15.77 23.02
CA ASN A 212 5.70 17.23 22.84
C ASN A 212 6.44 17.72 21.56
N ILE A 213 6.49 16.86 20.51
CA ILE A 213 7.12 17.19 19.23
C ILE A 213 6.16 18.06 18.40
N GLN A 214 6.68 19.15 17.83
CA GLN A 214 5.90 20.01 16.95
C GLN A 214 5.40 19.23 15.72
N GLU A 215 4.22 19.56 15.23
CA GLU A 215 3.52 18.84 14.15
C GLU A 215 4.34 18.80 12.83
N SER A 216 5.04 19.89 12.50
CA SER A 216 5.94 19.94 11.35
C SER A 216 7.10 18.93 11.45
N THR A 217 7.72 18.85 12.63
CA THR A 217 8.79 17.87 12.92
C THR A 217 8.25 16.46 13.02
N ALA A 218 7.05 16.26 13.58
CA ALA A 218 6.39 14.95 13.63
C ALA A 218 6.05 14.44 12.22
N SER A 219 5.64 15.32 11.31
CA SER A 219 5.44 15.00 9.90
C SER A 219 6.74 14.57 9.21
N ALA A 220 7.86 15.22 9.52
CA ALA A 220 9.16 14.81 9.03
C ALA A 220 9.56 13.40 9.53
N TYR A 221 9.33 13.10 10.80
CA TYR A 221 9.54 11.75 11.34
C TYR A 221 8.63 10.70 10.70
N LEU A 222 7.36 11.03 10.39
CA LEU A 222 6.43 10.13 9.70
C LEU A 222 6.95 9.67 8.33
N SER A 223 7.79 10.48 7.67
CA SER A 223 8.43 10.10 6.42
C SER A 223 9.36 8.87 6.56
N TYR A 224 9.92 8.61 7.74
CA TYR A 224 10.68 7.38 8.03
C TYR A 224 9.80 6.15 8.11
N TYR A 225 8.54 6.28 8.54
CA TYR A 225 7.56 5.19 8.49
C TYR A 225 7.26 4.77 7.05
N TRP A 226 6.85 5.71 6.20
CA TRP A 226 6.53 5.42 4.78
C TRP A 226 7.77 5.08 3.97
N GLY A 227 8.87 5.78 4.20
CA GLY A 227 10.15 5.47 3.58
C GLY A 227 10.73 4.13 4.02
N GLY A 228 10.51 3.74 5.27
CA GLY A 228 10.82 2.39 5.78
C GLY A 228 10.04 1.32 5.04
N ALA A 229 8.74 1.55 4.79
CA ALA A 229 7.93 0.66 3.95
C ALA A 229 8.47 0.54 2.52
N MET A 230 8.92 1.64 1.92
CA MET A 230 9.56 1.66 0.61
C MET A 230 10.86 0.82 0.61
N ILE A 231 11.77 1.08 1.56
CA ILE A 231 13.03 0.32 1.69
C ILE A 231 12.72 -1.17 1.82
N GLY A 232 11.88 -1.54 2.77
CA GLY A 232 11.57 -2.94 3.03
C GLY A 232 10.91 -3.65 1.84
N ARG A 233 10.12 -2.94 0.98
CA ARG A 233 9.57 -3.50 -0.28
C ARG A 233 10.66 -3.83 -1.30
N PHE A 234 11.66 -2.97 -1.48
CA PHE A 234 12.82 -3.28 -2.32
C PHE A 234 13.62 -4.46 -1.75
N LEU A 235 13.86 -4.49 -0.44
CA LEU A 235 14.50 -5.61 0.24
C LEU A 235 13.70 -6.91 0.06
N GLY A 236 12.38 -6.84 0.18
CA GLY A 236 11.46 -7.95 -0.04
C GLY A 236 11.50 -8.48 -1.47
N ALA A 237 11.55 -7.60 -2.46
CA ALA A 237 11.71 -7.97 -3.85
C ALA A 237 13.01 -8.78 -4.06
N VAL A 238 14.13 -8.32 -3.53
CA VAL A 238 15.42 -9.04 -3.62
C VAL A 238 15.40 -10.32 -2.80
N SER A 239 14.88 -10.27 -1.56
CA SER A 239 14.86 -11.42 -0.65
C SER A 239 14.07 -12.60 -1.18
N LEU A 240 12.97 -12.34 -1.87
CA LEU A 240 12.06 -13.34 -2.46
C LEU A 240 12.40 -13.69 -3.92
N SER A 241 13.44 -13.08 -4.48
CA SER A 241 13.93 -13.36 -5.84
C SER A 241 14.78 -14.64 -5.89
N LYS A 242 15.18 -15.02 -7.10
CA LYS A 242 16.13 -16.12 -7.35
C LYS A 242 17.61 -15.75 -7.04
N ALA A 243 17.90 -14.52 -6.64
CA ALA A 243 19.26 -14.12 -6.27
C ALA A 243 19.76 -14.92 -5.07
N LYS A 244 21.03 -15.35 -5.11
CA LYS A 244 21.65 -16.21 -4.07
C LYS A 244 23.01 -15.64 -3.63
N GLY A 245 23.47 -16.10 -2.48
CA GLY A 245 24.81 -15.82 -1.96
C GLY A 245 25.10 -14.33 -1.80
N MET A 246 26.34 -13.94 -2.05
CA MET A 246 26.84 -12.57 -1.88
C MET A 246 26.09 -11.54 -2.73
N LYS A 247 25.71 -11.91 -3.97
CA LYS A 247 24.92 -11.01 -4.84
C LYS A 247 23.63 -10.55 -4.19
N LYS A 248 22.91 -11.46 -3.51
CA LYS A 248 21.66 -11.14 -2.82
C LYS A 248 21.91 -10.16 -1.68
N ILE A 249 22.94 -10.41 -0.86
CA ILE A 249 23.30 -9.56 0.28
C ILE A 249 23.68 -8.16 -0.23
N LEU A 250 24.57 -8.07 -1.23
CA LEU A 250 24.99 -6.79 -1.80
C LEU A 250 23.83 -5.97 -2.36
N LEU A 251 22.89 -6.61 -3.09
CA LEU A 251 21.70 -5.92 -3.58
C LEU A 251 20.81 -5.42 -2.45
N MET A 252 20.63 -6.21 -1.39
CA MET A 252 19.83 -5.79 -0.23
C MET A 252 20.49 -4.61 0.47
N LEU A 253 21.81 -4.64 0.70
CA LEU A 253 22.55 -3.53 1.30
C LEU A 253 22.49 -2.28 0.42
N LEU A 254 22.65 -2.42 -0.90
CA LEU A 254 22.57 -1.32 -1.85
C LEU A 254 21.21 -0.60 -1.77
N PHE A 255 20.10 -1.35 -1.83
CA PHE A 255 18.75 -0.75 -1.75
C PHE A 255 18.47 -0.15 -0.37
N ALA A 256 18.98 -0.78 0.71
CA ALA A 256 18.87 -0.22 2.06
C ALA A 256 19.62 1.11 2.17
N CYS A 257 20.86 1.19 1.69
CA CYS A 257 21.65 2.42 1.70
C CYS A 257 21.03 3.52 0.83
N ILE A 258 20.66 3.21 -0.41
CA ILE A 258 20.02 4.19 -1.31
C ILE A 258 18.74 4.73 -0.68
N GLY A 259 17.88 3.86 -0.18
CA GLY A 259 16.62 4.27 0.44
C GLY A 259 16.84 5.12 1.69
N PHE A 260 17.78 4.75 2.56
CA PHE A 260 18.12 5.56 3.73
C PHE A 260 18.68 6.93 3.35
N ILE A 261 19.65 7.00 2.41
CA ILE A 261 20.23 8.25 1.94
C ILE A 261 19.16 9.16 1.38
N LEU A 262 18.22 8.61 0.62
CA LEU A 262 17.12 9.37 0.02
C LEU A 262 16.23 10.01 1.09
N ILE A 263 15.78 9.23 2.09
CA ILE A 263 14.92 9.71 3.17
C ILE A 263 15.69 10.71 4.04
N PHE A 264 16.93 10.39 4.40
CA PHE A 264 17.78 11.24 5.23
C PHE A 264 18.04 12.59 4.56
N THR A 265 18.49 12.60 3.29
CA THR A 265 18.82 13.86 2.59
C THR A 265 17.59 14.74 2.39
N THR A 266 16.42 14.16 2.17
CA THR A 266 15.18 14.90 2.07
C THR A 266 14.83 15.58 3.40
N ASN A 267 14.89 14.83 4.52
CA ASN A 267 14.56 15.36 5.85
C ASN A 267 15.63 16.34 6.38
N TYR A 268 16.90 16.11 6.07
CA TYR A 268 17.96 17.05 6.40
C TYR A 268 17.76 18.41 5.72
N LYS A 269 17.45 18.40 4.41
CA LYS A 269 17.26 19.65 3.65
C LYS A 269 15.98 20.39 3.97
N LEU A 270 14.88 19.67 4.22
CA LEU A 270 13.56 20.29 4.41
C LEU A 270 13.24 20.60 5.86
N HIS A 271 13.78 19.80 6.80
CA HIS A 271 13.37 19.85 8.21
C HIS A 271 14.54 19.97 9.19
N ASN A 272 15.78 20.10 8.70
CA ASN A 272 17.01 20.17 9.51
C ASN A 272 17.18 18.99 10.51
N LEU A 273 16.70 17.78 10.12
CA LEU A 273 16.88 16.58 10.93
C LEU A 273 18.29 16.02 10.73
N ASP A 274 19.16 16.25 11.69
CA ASP A 274 20.55 15.80 11.67
C ASP A 274 20.68 14.27 11.76
N PHE A 275 21.84 13.77 11.36
CA PHE A 275 22.19 12.36 11.43
C PHE A 275 22.11 11.80 12.86
N THR A 276 22.49 12.57 13.87
CA THR A 276 22.40 12.17 15.28
C THR A 276 20.96 11.84 15.70
N HIS A 277 19.97 12.55 15.16
CA HIS A 277 18.57 12.30 15.44
C HIS A 277 18.01 11.08 14.70
N THR A 278 18.59 10.72 13.56
CA THR A 278 18.06 9.71 12.64
C THR A 278 18.85 8.41 12.59
N SER A 279 20.07 8.40 13.15
CA SER A 279 20.97 7.22 13.15
C SER A 279 20.36 5.97 13.79
N ASN A 280 19.48 6.13 14.78
CA ASN A 280 18.79 5.01 15.41
C ASN A 280 17.95 4.18 14.43
N PHE A 281 17.45 4.79 13.34
CA PHE A 281 16.73 4.07 12.29
C PHE A 281 17.60 2.98 11.62
N LEU A 282 18.91 3.20 11.53
CA LEU A 282 19.86 2.20 10.99
C LEU A 282 19.86 0.91 11.81
N CYS A 283 19.73 0.99 13.14
CA CYS A 283 19.63 -0.21 13.98
C CYS A 283 18.38 -1.04 13.61
N PHE A 284 17.24 -0.40 13.38
CA PHE A 284 16.03 -1.08 12.97
C PHE A 284 16.09 -1.59 11.52
N MET A 285 16.81 -0.91 10.64
CA MET A 285 17.12 -1.44 9.30
C MET A 285 17.97 -2.72 9.38
N LEU A 286 18.93 -2.80 10.26
CA LEU A 286 19.70 -4.02 10.50
C LEU A 286 18.80 -5.14 11.05
N LEU A 287 17.90 -4.83 12.00
CA LEU A 287 16.92 -5.80 12.51
C LEU A 287 15.98 -6.29 11.40
N ASN A 288 15.59 -5.41 10.47
CA ASN A 288 14.78 -5.79 9.32
C ASN A 288 15.53 -6.75 8.37
N LEU A 289 16.83 -6.48 8.09
CA LEU A 289 17.71 -7.38 7.32
C LEU A 289 17.85 -8.75 8.00
N ILE A 290 18.01 -8.78 9.32
CA ILE A 290 18.00 -10.01 10.12
C ILE A 290 16.67 -10.73 9.99
N GLY A 291 15.54 -10.01 10.01
CA GLY A 291 14.20 -10.55 9.76
C GLY A 291 14.08 -11.24 8.41
N PHE A 292 14.64 -10.66 7.34
CA PHE A 292 14.72 -11.30 6.04
C PHE A 292 15.55 -12.57 6.02
N TYR A 293 16.65 -12.60 6.76
CA TYR A 293 17.48 -13.80 6.93
C TYR A 293 16.67 -14.94 7.58
N PHE A 294 15.97 -14.66 8.68
CA PHE A 294 15.11 -15.64 9.33
C PHE A 294 13.93 -16.10 8.45
N GLY A 295 13.45 -15.25 7.57
CA GLY A 295 12.38 -15.57 6.62
C GLY A 295 12.75 -16.60 5.55
N LYS A 296 14.05 -16.79 5.27
CA LYS A 296 14.60 -17.78 4.30
C LYS A 296 13.98 -17.70 2.89
N GLY A 297 13.50 -16.52 2.47
CA GLY A 297 12.85 -16.34 1.18
C GLY A 297 11.49 -17.04 1.03
N ILE A 298 10.83 -17.42 2.13
CA ILE A 298 9.52 -18.06 2.13
C ILE A 298 8.47 -17.01 2.54
N PRO A 299 7.49 -16.64 1.66
CA PRO A 299 6.54 -15.56 1.91
C PRO A 299 5.74 -15.71 3.21
N SER A 300 5.22 -16.90 3.51
CA SER A 300 4.45 -17.17 4.73
C SER A 300 5.29 -17.04 6.01
N ARG A 301 6.55 -17.49 5.97
CA ARG A 301 7.47 -17.38 7.09
C ARG A 301 7.91 -15.93 7.32
N LEU A 302 8.20 -15.19 6.24
CA LEU A 302 8.50 -13.76 6.31
C LEU A 302 7.31 -12.98 6.90
N LEU A 303 6.09 -13.29 6.48
CA LEU A 303 4.88 -12.67 7.03
C LEU A 303 4.80 -12.88 8.55
N ALA A 304 5.03 -14.10 9.04
CA ALA A 304 5.00 -14.41 10.47
C ALA A 304 6.11 -13.69 11.24
N VAL A 305 7.35 -13.70 10.73
CA VAL A 305 8.50 -13.02 11.37
C VAL A 305 8.24 -11.52 11.48
N PHE A 306 7.75 -10.89 10.41
CA PHE A 306 7.52 -9.45 10.38
C PHE A 306 6.30 -9.05 11.22
N ALA A 307 5.25 -9.86 11.25
CA ALA A 307 4.11 -9.63 12.14
C ALA A 307 4.52 -9.72 13.62
N CYS A 308 5.34 -10.69 13.97
CA CYS A 308 5.92 -10.81 15.31
C CYS A 308 6.79 -9.57 15.67
N ALA A 309 7.64 -9.13 14.74
CA ALA A 309 8.45 -7.92 14.93
C ALA A 309 7.58 -6.70 15.19
N ASN A 310 6.51 -6.49 14.41
CA ASN A 310 5.58 -5.37 14.60
C ASN A 310 4.86 -5.41 15.95
N ILE A 311 4.48 -6.59 16.45
CA ILE A 311 3.92 -6.73 17.80
C ILE A 311 4.94 -6.28 18.86
N VAL A 312 6.20 -6.71 18.72
CA VAL A 312 7.28 -6.30 19.64
C VAL A 312 7.52 -4.79 19.57
N LEU A 313 7.59 -4.22 18.36
CA LEU A 313 7.81 -2.79 18.15
C LEU A 313 6.66 -1.93 18.73
N LEU A 314 5.41 -2.35 18.54
CA LEU A 314 4.27 -1.68 19.17
C LEU A 314 4.32 -1.80 20.70
N SER A 315 4.67 -2.97 21.24
CA SER A 315 4.83 -3.14 22.67
C SER A 315 5.92 -2.20 23.22
N LEU A 316 7.06 -2.10 22.55
CA LEU A 316 8.14 -1.17 22.92
C LEU A 316 7.66 0.27 22.87
N SER A 317 6.95 0.70 21.81
CA SER A 317 6.45 2.07 21.71
C SER A 317 5.42 2.41 22.80
N MET A 318 4.62 1.42 23.25
CA MET A 318 3.66 1.61 24.32
C MET A 318 4.28 1.54 25.73
N MET A 319 5.37 0.78 25.93
CA MET A 319 5.95 0.55 27.26
C MET A 319 7.12 1.48 27.57
N THR A 320 7.73 2.09 26.55
CA THR A 320 8.89 2.97 26.71
C THR A 320 8.55 4.44 26.42
N ALA A 321 9.58 5.31 26.47
CA ALA A 321 9.47 6.73 26.14
C ALA A 321 10.71 7.20 25.37
N GLY A 322 10.70 8.43 24.88
CA GLY A 322 11.81 9.05 24.18
C GLY A 322 12.18 8.35 22.88
N SER A 323 13.47 8.31 22.58
CA SER A 323 13.98 7.81 21.29
C SER A 323 13.63 6.33 21.00
N ILE A 324 13.56 5.49 22.01
CA ILE A 324 13.19 4.07 21.82
C ILE A 324 11.75 3.96 21.35
N ALA A 325 10.82 4.64 22.01
CA ALA A 325 9.41 4.64 21.64
C ALA A 325 9.18 5.22 20.24
N LEU A 326 9.85 6.35 19.93
CA LEU A 326 9.82 7.00 18.61
C LEU A 326 10.22 6.04 17.50
N TRP A 327 11.45 5.50 17.59
CA TRP A 327 12.00 4.71 16.50
C TRP A 327 11.37 3.31 16.40
N SER A 328 10.89 2.75 17.51
CA SER A 328 10.09 1.54 17.48
C SER A 328 8.80 1.74 16.68
N LEU A 329 8.07 2.84 16.91
CA LEU A 329 6.84 3.16 16.18
C LEU A 329 7.09 3.38 14.68
N LEU A 330 8.08 4.22 14.35
CA LEU A 330 8.39 4.55 12.95
C LEU A 330 8.92 3.34 12.16
N SER A 331 9.66 2.45 12.82
CA SER A 331 10.26 1.27 12.19
C SER A 331 9.24 0.17 11.85
N ILE A 332 8.00 0.27 12.34
CA ILE A 332 6.90 -0.60 11.92
C ILE A 332 6.75 -0.55 10.38
N GLY A 333 7.00 0.60 9.74
CA GLY A 333 6.98 0.72 8.29
C GLY A 333 7.91 -0.27 7.58
N LEU A 334 9.14 -0.48 8.10
CA LEU A 334 10.09 -1.46 7.57
C LEU A 334 9.50 -2.88 7.54
N PHE A 335 8.78 -3.27 8.59
CA PHE A 335 8.21 -4.61 8.72
C PHE A 335 6.81 -4.74 8.09
N ASN A 336 6.09 -3.64 7.89
CA ASN A 336 4.85 -3.60 7.10
C ASN A 336 5.09 -3.89 5.62
N SER A 337 6.25 -3.57 5.12
CA SER A 337 6.62 -3.47 3.72
C SER A 337 6.17 -4.65 2.84
N ILE A 338 6.39 -5.89 3.30
CA ILE A 338 6.15 -7.10 2.51
C ILE A 338 4.76 -7.73 2.75
N MET A 339 3.99 -7.23 3.72
CA MET A 339 2.79 -7.92 4.17
C MET A 339 1.71 -7.96 3.10
N TRP A 340 1.44 -6.84 2.43
CA TRP A 340 0.49 -6.80 1.31
C TRP A 340 0.79 -7.87 0.27
N SER A 341 1.99 -7.83 -0.29
CA SER A 341 2.38 -8.72 -1.39
C SER A 341 2.35 -10.19 -0.98
N ASN A 342 2.78 -10.49 0.25
CA ASN A 342 2.81 -11.85 0.73
C ASN A 342 1.42 -12.39 1.05
N VAL A 343 0.55 -11.60 1.71
CA VAL A 343 -0.85 -12.01 1.94
C VAL A 343 -1.57 -12.22 0.63
N PHE A 344 -1.42 -11.28 -0.32
CA PHE A 344 -2.05 -11.38 -1.63
C PHE A 344 -1.63 -12.64 -2.38
N THR A 345 -0.32 -12.87 -2.53
CA THR A 345 0.20 -14.04 -3.25
C THR A 345 -0.13 -15.37 -2.56
N LEU A 346 -0.17 -15.40 -1.23
CA LEU A 346 -0.58 -16.58 -0.48
C LEU A 346 -2.07 -16.88 -0.64
N ALA A 347 -2.90 -15.86 -0.77
CA ALA A 347 -4.34 -16.00 -0.93
C ALA A 347 -4.76 -16.48 -2.32
N ILE A 348 -4.03 -16.04 -3.38
CA ILE A 348 -4.36 -16.42 -4.77
C ILE A 348 -3.65 -17.68 -5.25
N ASP A 349 -2.75 -18.27 -4.45
CA ASP A 349 -1.94 -19.41 -4.86
C ASP A 349 -2.80 -20.62 -5.20
N GLY A 350 -2.54 -21.19 -6.40
CA GLY A 350 -3.25 -22.36 -6.92
C GLY A 350 -4.65 -22.09 -7.47
N LEU A 351 -5.14 -20.86 -7.49
CA LEU A 351 -6.49 -20.52 -7.98
C LEU A 351 -6.62 -20.46 -9.51
N LYS A 352 -5.48 -20.31 -10.22
CA LYS A 352 -5.47 -20.24 -11.70
C LYS A 352 -6.55 -19.31 -12.25
N ASP A 353 -7.55 -19.85 -12.95
CA ASP A 353 -8.61 -19.10 -13.63
C ASP A 353 -9.50 -18.26 -12.69
N ARG A 354 -9.50 -18.57 -11.38
CA ARG A 354 -10.27 -17.83 -10.37
C ARG A 354 -9.51 -16.69 -9.69
N THR A 355 -8.29 -16.42 -10.16
CA THR A 355 -7.44 -15.37 -9.54
C THR A 355 -8.09 -13.99 -9.61
N ALA A 356 -8.80 -13.64 -10.69
CA ALA A 356 -9.51 -12.37 -10.83
C ALA A 356 -10.65 -12.22 -9.80
N GLU A 357 -11.45 -13.28 -9.60
CA GLU A 357 -12.52 -13.32 -8.60
C GLU A 357 -11.96 -13.18 -7.17
N ALA A 358 -10.88 -13.89 -6.87
CA ALA A 358 -10.19 -13.78 -5.57
C ALA A 358 -9.59 -12.38 -5.37
N SER A 359 -8.96 -11.81 -6.42
CA SER A 359 -8.39 -10.46 -6.37
C SER A 359 -9.46 -9.42 -6.00
N SER A 360 -10.66 -9.50 -6.58
CA SER A 360 -11.73 -8.55 -6.25
C SER A 360 -12.12 -8.60 -4.76
N ILE A 361 -12.17 -9.79 -4.16
CA ILE A 361 -12.43 -9.95 -2.72
C ILE A 361 -11.29 -9.38 -1.89
N LEU A 362 -10.04 -9.64 -2.27
CA LEU A 362 -8.88 -9.11 -1.57
C LEU A 362 -8.83 -7.58 -1.61
N ILE A 363 -9.10 -6.98 -2.77
CA ILE A 363 -9.16 -5.52 -2.93
C ILE A 363 -10.34 -4.90 -2.17
N MET A 364 -11.49 -5.58 -2.12
CA MET A 364 -12.63 -5.17 -1.28
C MET A 364 -12.22 -4.99 0.18
N MET A 365 -11.34 -5.84 0.69
CA MET A 365 -10.88 -5.83 2.09
C MET A 365 -9.89 -4.70 2.42
N ILE A 366 -9.46 -3.89 1.44
CA ILE A 366 -8.78 -2.60 1.68
C ILE A 366 -9.64 -1.69 2.58
N LEU A 367 -10.94 -1.96 2.68
CA LEU A 367 -11.87 -1.31 3.60
C LEU A 367 -11.38 -1.26 5.06
N GLY A 368 -10.49 -2.16 5.47
CA GLY A 368 -9.84 -2.11 6.78
C GLY A 368 -9.20 -0.76 7.10
N GLY A 369 -8.65 -0.08 6.06
CA GLY A 369 -8.10 1.28 6.17
C GLY A 369 -9.14 2.39 6.44
N ALA A 370 -10.44 2.13 6.19
CA ALA A 370 -11.51 3.05 6.58
C ALA A 370 -12.06 2.76 7.99
N ILE A 371 -11.93 1.53 8.47
CA ILE A 371 -12.60 1.08 9.72
C ILE A 371 -11.65 1.14 10.92
N LEU A 372 -10.44 0.62 10.79
CA LEU A 372 -9.54 0.50 11.95
C LEU A 372 -8.96 1.84 12.45
N PRO A 373 -8.59 2.82 11.58
CA PRO A 373 -8.09 4.10 12.08
C PRO A 373 -9.12 4.89 12.91
N PRO A 374 -10.39 5.04 12.50
CA PRO A 374 -11.41 5.63 13.37
C PRO A 374 -11.64 4.85 14.67
N LEU A 375 -11.61 3.52 14.61
CA LEU A 375 -11.72 2.68 15.81
C LEU A 375 -10.55 2.93 16.79
N GLN A 376 -9.32 3.07 16.25
CA GLN A 376 -8.16 3.45 17.05
C GLN A 376 -8.32 4.86 17.63
N GLY A 377 -8.85 5.82 16.85
CA GLY A 377 -9.13 7.17 17.34
C GLY A 377 -10.11 7.18 18.49
N MET A 378 -11.24 6.47 18.37
CA MET A 378 -12.21 6.32 19.48
C MET A 378 -11.58 5.70 20.72
N LEU A 379 -10.67 4.74 20.54
CA LEU A 379 -9.96 4.15 21.67
C LEU A 379 -8.96 5.15 22.27
N ALA A 380 -8.30 5.96 21.45
CA ALA A 380 -7.38 7.02 21.89
C ALA A 380 -8.09 8.04 22.79
N ASP A 381 -9.31 8.44 22.43
CA ASP A 381 -10.13 9.39 23.21
C ASP A 381 -10.50 8.81 24.59
N ASN A 382 -10.61 7.49 24.73
CA ASN A 382 -11.02 6.84 26.00
C ASN A 382 -9.84 6.43 26.89
N ILE A 383 -8.76 5.88 26.33
CA ILE A 383 -7.63 5.31 27.12
C ILE A 383 -6.29 5.99 26.79
N GLY A 384 -6.30 7.04 25.97
CA GLY A 384 -5.11 7.77 25.51
C GLY A 384 -4.47 7.17 24.27
N ILE A 385 -3.83 8.05 23.51
CA ILE A 385 -3.24 7.73 22.20
C ILE A 385 -2.22 6.56 22.29
N LYS A 386 -1.42 6.53 23.35
CA LYS A 386 -0.38 5.52 23.56
C LYS A 386 -0.94 4.09 23.58
N TYR A 387 -2.05 3.88 24.29
CA TYR A 387 -2.67 2.55 24.42
C TYR A 387 -3.62 2.22 23.26
N SER A 388 -4.02 3.20 22.46
CA SER A 388 -4.86 2.95 21.28
C SER A 388 -4.18 2.04 20.25
N PHE A 389 -2.84 1.95 20.28
CA PHE A 389 -2.06 1.06 19.42
C PHE A 389 -2.29 -0.45 19.68
N PHE A 390 -3.11 -0.83 20.66
CA PHE A 390 -3.65 -2.19 20.75
C PHE A 390 -4.47 -2.59 19.51
N VAL A 391 -5.12 -1.64 18.81
CA VAL A 391 -5.89 -1.93 17.58
C VAL A 391 -4.99 -2.51 16.48
N PRO A 392 -3.92 -1.85 16.03
CA PRO A 392 -3.00 -2.44 15.05
C PRO A 392 -2.25 -3.67 15.61
N MET A 393 -2.00 -3.76 16.91
CA MET A 393 -1.37 -4.94 17.52
C MET A 393 -2.19 -6.21 17.34
N ILE A 394 -3.52 -6.16 17.55
CA ILE A 394 -4.44 -7.27 17.31
C ILE A 394 -4.40 -7.66 15.82
N SER A 395 -4.33 -6.68 14.94
CA SER A 395 -4.21 -6.91 13.49
C SER A 395 -2.94 -7.68 13.13
N TYR A 396 -1.80 -7.32 13.71
CA TYR A 396 -0.53 -8.06 13.50
C TYR A 396 -0.58 -9.45 14.14
N ALA A 397 -1.28 -9.64 15.25
CA ALA A 397 -1.49 -10.98 15.84
C ALA A 397 -2.25 -11.89 14.86
N TYR A 398 -3.29 -11.38 14.19
CA TYR A 398 -3.96 -12.11 13.12
C TYR A 398 -3.01 -12.50 11.98
N LEU A 399 -2.20 -11.55 11.50
CA LEU A 399 -1.22 -11.79 10.42
C LEU A 399 -0.16 -12.81 10.82
N LEU A 400 0.28 -12.81 12.08
CA LEU A 400 1.20 -13.81 12.62
C LEU A 400 0.57 -15.22 12.53
N ILE A 401 -0.67 -15.37 12.99
CA ILE A 401 -1.39 -16.65 12.93
C ILE A 401 -1.59 -17.11 11.48
N TYR A 402 -1.97 -16.20 10.58
CA TYR A 402 -2.14 -16.49 9.17
C TYR A 402 -0.83 -16.97 8.52
N GLY A 403 0.29 -16.26 8.79
CA GLY A 403 1.61 -16.63 8.31
C GLY A 403 2.06 -18.00 8.80
N LEU A 404 1.85 -18.32 10.09
CA LEU A 404 2.21 -19.60 10.68
C LEU A 404 1.36 -20.77 10.12
N LYS A 405 0.04 -20.57 9.97
CA LYS A 405 -0.86 -21.60 9.43
C LYS A 405 -0.55 -21.91 7.96
N THR A 406 -0.31 -20.88 7.13
CA THR A 406 0.02 -21.06 5.72
C THR A 406 1.42 -21.67 5.53
N TYR A 407 2.36 -21.44 6.45
CA TYR A 407 3.68 -22.08 6.43
C TYR A 407 3.59 -23.57 6.71
N LYS A 408 2.83 -24.00 7.71
CA LYS A 408 2.67 -25.43 8.08
C LYS A 408 2.08 -26.28 6.95
N LYS A 409 1.19 -25.73 6.13
CA LYS A 409 0.50 -26.47 5.08
C LYS A 409 1.34 -26.66 3.81
N ARG A 410 2.39 -25.84 3.63
CA ARG A 410 3.29 -25.94 2.46
C ARG A 410 4.54 -26.80 2.72
N ARG A 411 4.68 -27.32 3.93
CA ARG A 411 5.62 -28.38 4.30
C ARG A 411 4.95 -29.74 4.18
#